data_12c45593c3a3ab848c6c7eead485acc6
#
_entry.id   12c45593c3a3ab848c6c7eead485acc6
#
_cell.length_a   1.000
_cell.length_b   1.000
_cell.length_c   1.000
_cell.angle_alpha   90.00
_cell.angle_beta   90.00
_cell.angle_gamma   90.00
#
_symmetry.space_group_name_H-M   'P 1'
#
loop_
_entity.id
_entity.type
_entity.pdbx_description
1 polymer ?
#
loop_
_entity_poly.entity_id
_entity_poly.type
_entity_poly.pdbx_seq_one_letter_code
_entity_poly.pdbx_strand_id
1 'polypeptide(L)'
;LGQLALEHGIGLHVDGCLGGFVLPWARDLGYDHTSFDLAVPGVTSISADTHKYGYALKGSSVLLFRPKALRREQYRVIDGWPGGMYASPSMGGSRSGGLIAATWASMLNMGKTGYRSIAADIFRTAGEIKEAVRAHPELTLIGDSLFNVAFRSDVVDIFHVNDGLADRGWRMNGLQLPPALHFCVTRPNTQEGVTEAFAHDLAEAVAYAKDPPSPMPKSGAMY
;
A
#
# COMPACT_ATOMS: atom_id res chain seq x y z
N LEU A 1 12.33 10.22 12.51
CA LEU A 1 13.00 10.54 11.23
C LEU A 1 12.90 12.04 10.88
N GLY A 2 11.70 12.67 11.00
CA GLY A 2 11.54 14.10 10.69
C GLY A 2 12.47 15.01 11.49
N GLN A 3 12.58 14.79 12.80
CA GLN A 3 13.49 15.53 13.66
C GLN A 3 14.96 15.35 13.24
N LEU A 4 15.36 14.11 12.94
CA LEU A 4 16.70 13.81 12.44
C LEU A 4 17.01 14.53 11.12
N ALA A 5 16.04 14.57 10.20
CA ALA A 5 16.19 15.27 8.94
C ALA A 5 16.40 16.79 9.15
N LEU A 6 15.68 17.39 10.10
CA LEU A 6 15.87 18.81 10.47
C LEU A 6 17.24 19.06 11.08
N GLU A 7 17.69 18.23 12.01
CA GLU A 7 18.99 18.36 12.68
C GLU A 7 20.17 18.30 11.71
N HIS A 8 20.04 17.44 10.68
CA HIS A 8 21.09 17.30 9.66
C HIS A 8 20.87 18.15 8.41
N GLY A 9 19.80 18.94 8.34
CA GLY A 9 19.51 19.79 7.17
C GLY A 9 19.31 19.00 5.87
N ILE A 10 18.81 17.76 5.95
CA ILE A 10 18.58 16.88 4.80
C ILE A 10 17.10 16.78 4.42
N GLY A 11 16.81 16.49 3.15
CA GLY A 11 15.46 16.23 2.70
C GLY A 11 14.96 14.88 3.20
N LEU A 12 13.66 14.82 3.58
CA LEU A 12 12.96 13.59 3.90
C LEU A 12 11.79 13.41 2.94
N HIS A 13 11.87 12.36 2.12
CA HIS A 13 10.78 11.95 1.24
C HIS A 13 9.97 10.85 1.90
N VAL A 14 8.65 10.96 1.83
CA VAL A 14 7.73 9.91 2.25
C VAL A 14 7.15 9.23 1.01
N ASP A 15 7.43 7.94 0.87
CA ASP A 15 6.78 7.13 -0.13
C ASP A 15 5.37 6.74 0.37
N GLY A 16 4.40 7.56 0.03
CA GLY A 16 2.98 7.33 0.27
C GLY A 16 2.26 6.64 -0.90
N CYS A 17 2.99 5.93 -1.77
CA CYS A 17 2.42 5.32 -2.99
C CYS A 17 1.19 4.45 -2.71
N LEU A 18 1.15 3.73 -1.59
CA LEU A 18 -0.02 3.01 -1.09
C LEU A 18 -0.86 3.87 -0.14
N GLY A 19 -0.26 4.28 0.98
CA GLY A 19 -0.96 4.91 2.11
C GLY A 19 -1.49 6.30 1.85
N GLY A 20 -0.96 7.03 0.86
CA GLY A 20 -1.21 8.46 0.67
C GLY A 20 -2.67 8.85 0.38
N PHE A 21 -3.51 7.94 -0.11
CA PHE A 21 -4.94 8.18 -0.33
C PHE A 21 -5.86 7.53 0.70
N VAL A 22 -5.38 6.58 1.50
CA VAL A 22 -6.19 5.85 2.49
C VAL A 22 -5.90 6.28 3.92
N LEU A 23 -4.65 6.42 4.30
CA LEU A 23 -4.24 6.77 5.67
C LEU A 23 -4.62 8.19 6.14
N PRO A 24 -4.75 9.21 5.27
CA PRO A 24 -5.19 10.54 5.72
C PRO A 24 -6.54 10.55 6.44
N TRP A 25 -7.38 9.53 6.22
CA TRP A 25 -8.70 9.41 6.85
C TRP A 25 -8.67 8.75 8.23
N ALA A 26 -7.54 8.16 8.64
CA ALA A 26 -7.45 7.38 9.87
C ALA A 26 -7.89 8.17 11.11
N ARG A 27 -7.39 9.40 11.27
CA ARG A 27 -7.74 10.26 12.42
C ARG A 27 -9.21 10.66 12.45
N ASP A 28 -9.76 11.02 11.29
CA ASP A 28 -11.17 11.39 11.14
C ASP A 28 -12.11 10.20 11.42
N LEU A 29 -11.58 8.99 11.35
CA LEU A 29 -12.28 7.74 11.65
C LEU A 29 -11.99 7.22 13.07
N GLY A 30 -11.21 7.93 13.88
CA GLY A 30 -10.91 7.57 15.27
C GLY A 30 -9.80 6.53 15.45
N TYR A 31 -9.03 6.24 14.40
CA TYR A 31 -7.88 5.35 14.50
C TYR A 31 -6.63 6.10 14.94
N ASP A 32 -5.91 5.53 15.92
CA ASP A 32 -4.56 6.03 16.25
C ASP A 32 -3.61 5.73 15.09
N HIS A 33 -2.98 6.79 14.61
CA HIS A 33 -2.08 6.68 13.46
C HIS A 33 -0.97 7.72 13.52
N THR A 34 0.25 7.25 13.38
CA THR A 34 1.43 8.13 13.33
C THR A 34 1.37 9.03 12.09
N SER A 35 1.52 10.32 12.28
CA SER A 35 1.62 11.29 11.18
C SER A 35 2.80 10.94 10.27
N PHE A 36 2.59 11.02 8.97
CA PHE A 36 3.60 10.69 7.96
C PHE A 36 3.71 11.74 6.85
N ASP A 37 2.73 12.61 6.75
CA ASP A 37 2.58 13.57 5.66
C ASP A 37 3.36 14.88 5.86
N LEU A 38 3.08 15.85 5.03
CA LEU A 38 3.70 17.18 5.12
C LEU A 38 3.38 17.95 6.40
N ALA A 39 2.49 17.48 7.28
CA ALA A 39 2.29 18.05 8.61
C ALA A 39 3.44 17.72 9.56
N VAL A 40 4.19 16.65 9.30
CA VAL A 40 5.36 16.27 10.10
C VAL A 40 6.52 17.22 9.80
N PRO A 41 7.08 17.93 10.80
CA PRO A 41 8.27 18.72 10.61
C PRO A 41 9.43 17.87 10.05
N GLY A 42 10.15 18.41 9.07
CA GLY A 42 11.25 17.71 8.40
C GLY A 42 10.85 16.92 7.15
N VAL A 43 9.57 16.52 6.98
CA VAL A 43 9.12 15.95 5.70
C VAL A 43 9.11 17.04 4.64
N THR A 44 9.87 16.83 3.56
CA THR A 44 10.04 17.80 2.47
C THR A 44 9.25 17.46 1.23
N SER A 45 8.96 16.17 1.01
CA SER A 45 8.17 15.70 -0.12
C SER A 45 7.44 14.41 0.19
N ILE A 46 6.36 14.14 -0.55
CA ILE A 46 5.57 12.91 -0.47
C ILE A 46 5.08 12.53 -1.86
N SER A 47 5.16 11.25 -2.19
CA SER A 47 4.50 10.66 -3.36
C SER A 47 3.23 9.92 -2.97
N ALA A 48 2.23 9.87 -3.86
CA ALA A 48 1.00 9.11 -3.68
C ALA A 48 0.47 8.63 -5.03
N ASP A 49 0.19 7.33 -5.16
CA ASP A 49 -0.27 6.76 -6.41
C ASP A 49 -1.78 6.88 -6.56
N THR A 50 -2.19 7.62 -7.56
CA THR A 50 -3.60 7.85 -7.85
C THR A 50 -4.33 6.59 -8.32
N HIS A 51 -3.59 5.63 -8.91
CA HIS A 51 -4.13 4.37 -9.43
C HIS A 51 -4.18 3.23 -8.41
N LYS A 52 -3.77 3.48 -7.16
CA LYS A 52 -3.91 2.54 -6.04
C LYS A 52 -5.17 2.93 -5.25
N TYR A 53 -5.05 3.39 -4.03
CA TYR A 53 -6.18 3.85 -3.22
C TYR A 53 -6.77 5.20 -3.66
N GLY A 54 -6.20 5.83 -4.69
CA GLY A 54 -6.81 6.97 -5.38
C GLY A 54 -7.91 6.58 -6.38
N TYR A 55 -8.03 5.29 -6.72
CA TYR A 55 -9.06 4.69 -7.60
C TYR A 55 -9.13 5.32 -9.00
N ALA A 56 -8.03 5.89 -9.47
CA ALA A 56 -7.87 6.39 -10.83
C ALA A 56 -7.26 5.33 -11.76
N LEU A 57 -7.23 5.63 -13.06
CA LEU A 57 -6.57 4.77 -14.05
C LEU A 57 -5.06 4.68 -13.79
N LYS A 58 -4.48 3.51 -14.09
CA LYS A 58 -3.04 3.29 -13.95
C LYS A 58 -2.25 4.20 -14.88
N GLY A 59 -1.15 4.76 -14.38
CA GLY A 59 -0.21 5.56 -15.16
C GLY A 59 -0.02 6.99 -14.66
N SER A 60 -0.60 7.34 -13.51
CA SER A 60 -0.35 8.62 -12.85
C SER A 60 -0.02 8.46 -11.38
N SER A 61 0.75 9.40 -10.86
CA SER A 61 1.11 9.54 -9.46
C SER A 61 1.23 11.02 -9.12
N VAL A 62 1.01 11.37 -7.87
CA VAL A 62 1.16 12.74 -7.36
C VAL A 62 2.44 12.84 -6.58
N LEU A 63 3.22 13.90 -6.84
CA LEU A 63 4.40 14.25 -6.06
C LEU A 63 4.22 15.66 -5.49
N LEU A 64 4.20 15.75 -4.18
CA LEU A 64 4.01 16.99 -3.44
C LEU A 64 5.32 17.41 -2.77
N PHE A 65 5.61 18.70 -2.78
CA PHE A 65 6.77 19.30 -2.12
C PHE A 65 6.33 20.35 -1.12
N ARG A 66 6.95 20.39 0.06
CA ARG A 66 6.73 21.42 1.06
C ARG A 66 7.28 22.77 0.58
N PRO A 67 8.60 22.92 0.26
CA PRO A 67 9.12 24.19 -0.22
C PRO A 67 9.03 24.27 -1.73
N LYS A 68 8.55 25.41 -2.24
CA LYS A 68 8.51 25.70 -3.67
C LYS A 68 9.91 25.69 -4.31
N ALA A 69 10.93 26.05 -3.55
CA ALA A 69 12.31 25.99 -4.00
C ALA A 69 12.74 24.56 -4.33
N LEU A 70 12.44 23.59 -3.45
CA LEU A 70 12.77 22.19 -3.68
C LEU A 70 12.04 21.63 -4.92
N ARG A 71 10.78 22.02 -5.14
CA ARG A 71 10.06 21.62 -6.35
C ARG A 71 10.73 22.11 -7.63
N ARG A 72 11.39 23.28 -7.62
CA ARG A 72 12.09 23.81 -8.81
C ARG A 72 13.24 22.91 -9.24
N GLU A 73 13.89 22.24 -8.32
CA GLU A 73 15.01 21.32 -8.60
C GLU A 73 14.56 20.07 -9.39
N GLN A 74 13.26 19.81 -9.44
CA GLN A 74 12.69 18.75 -10.28
C GLN A 74 12.82 19.05 -11.78
N TYR A 75 12.87 20.34 -12.15
CA TYR A 75 12.96 20.75 -13.54
C TYR A 75 14.38 20.62 -14.04
N ARG A 76 14.55 19.93 -15.17
CA ARG A 76 15.79 19.88 -15.92
C ARG A 76 15.71 20.77 -17.15
N VAL A 77 16.72 21.62 -17.33
CA VAL A 77 16.87 22.48 -18.50
C VAL A 77 18.18 22.12 -19.17
N ILE A 78 18.13 21.84 -20.46
CA ILE A 78 19.31 21.56 -21.31
C ILE A 78 19.27 22.55 -22.44
N ASP A 79 20.32 23.39 -22.55
CA ASP A 79 20.45 24.44 -23.54
C ASP A 79 21.76 24.34 -24.38
N GLY A 80 22.68 23.46 -23.95
CA GLY A 80 23.99 23.29 -24.58
C GLY A 80 24.02 22.19 -25.67
N TRP A 81 22.90 21.88 -26.36
CA TRP A 81 22.83 20.89 -27.42
C TRP A 81 22.26 21.50 -28.72
N PRO A 82 22.52 20.90 -29.93
CA PRO A 82 22.12 21.50 -31.21
C PRO A 82 20.61 21.67 -31.42
N GLY A 83 19.74 20.98 -30.66
CA GLY A 83 18.29 21.03 -30.79
C GLY A 83 17.60 22.21 -30.11
N GLY A 84 18.37 23.13 -29.45
CA GLY A 84 17.85 24.26 -28.70
C GLY A 84 17.51 23.94 -27.25
N MET A 85 16.79 24.84 -26.58
CA MET A 85 16.46 24.67 -25.17
C MET A 85 15.39 23.59 -24.97
N TYR A 86 15.69 22.61 -24.14
CA TYR A 86 14.74 21.59 -23.68
C TYR A 86 14.54 21.72 -22.17
N ALA A 87 13.28 21.74 -21.74
CA ALA A 87 12.92 21.77 -20.33
C ALA A 87 11.89 20.67 -20.02
N SER A 88 12.13 19.90 -18.94
CA SER A 88 11.22 18.85 -18.51
C SER A 88 11.11 18.79 -16.98
N PRO A 89 9.89 18.63 -16.41
CA PRO A 89 9.69 18.45 -14.98
C PRO A 89 9.90 17.01 -14.53
N SER A 90 10.21 16.08 -15.42
CA SER A 90 10.39 14.66 -15.07
C SER A 90 11.29 13.96 -16.09
N MET A 91 11.92 12.87 -15.65
CA MET A 91 12.75 12.02 -16.53
C MET A 91 11.97 11.42 -17.70
N GLY A 92 10.69 11.14 -17.52
CA GLY A 92 9.85 10.54 -18.56
C GLY A 92 9.31 11.55 -19.59
N GLY A 93 9.64 12.84 -19.51
CA GLY A 93 9.19 13.87 -20.43
C GLY A 93 7.67 14.10 -20.37
N SER A 94 7.03 14.15 -21.54
CA SER A 94 5.58 14.40 -21.67
C SER A 94 4.73 13.34 -20.97
N ARG A 95 3.60 13.78 -20.41
CA ARG A 95 2.60 12.94 -19.76
C ARG A 95 1.27 13.02 -20.49
N SER A 96 0.48 11.93 -20.44
CA SER A 96 -0.85 11.88 -21.05
C SER A 96 -1.80 12.84 -20.32
N GLY A 97 -2.29 13.87 -21.01
CA GLY A 97 -3.31 14.77 -20.50
C GLY A 97 -4.63 14.02 -20.20
N GLY A 98 -4.94 12.98 -20.99
CA GLY A 98 -6.11 12.13 -20.76
C GLY A 98 -6.06 11.40 -19.41
N LEU A 99 -4.90 10.86 -19.01
CA LEU A 99 -4.74 10.23 -17.69
C LEU A 99 -4.85 11.24 -16.55
N ILE A 100 -4.31 12.45 -16.72
CA ILE A 100 -4.42 13.53 -15.73
C ILE A 100 -5.88 13.95 -15.57
N ALA A 101 -6.60 14.15 -16.66
CA ALA A 101 -8.02 14.49 -16.65
C ALA A 101 -8.88 13.39 -16.03
N ALA A 102 -8.62 12.12 -16.37
CA ALA A 102 -9.31 10.97 -15.77
C ALA A 102 -9.06 10.86 -14.27
N THR A 103 -7.83 11.10 -13.82
CA THR A 103 -7.48 11.16 -12.40
C THR A 103 -8.27 12.26 -11.69
N TRP A 104 -8.29 13.46 -12.25
CA TRP A 104 -9.03 14.57 -11.69
C TRP A 104 -10.54 14.28 -11.61
N ALA A 105 -11.12 13.74 -12.67
CA ALA A 105 -12.53 13.34 -12.70
C ALA A 105 -12.86 12.27 -11.65
N SER A 106 -12.00 11.26 -11.50
CA SER A 106 -12.12 10.22 -10.47
C SER A 106 -12.11 10.81 -9.07
N MET A 107 -11.16 11.69 -8.77
CA MET A 107 -11.04 12.35 -7.46
C MET A 107 -12.25 13.23 -7.15
N LEU A 108 -12.78 13.96 -8.11
CA LEU A 108 -13.98 14.78 -7.93
C LEU A 108 -15.23 13.92 -7.71
N ASN A 109 -15.37 12.83 -8.48
CA ASN A 109 -16.51 11.91 -8.35
C ASN A 109 -16.53 11.23 -6.98
N MET A 110 -15.37 10.80 -6.49
CA MET A 110 -15.23 10.21 -5.16
C MET A 110 -15.47 11.23 -4.04
N GLY A 111 -14.88 12.40 -4.18
CA GLY A 111 -14.89 13.45 -3.16
C GLY A 111 -14.35 12.98 -1.80
N LYS A 112 -14.30 13.87 -0.84
CA LYS A 112 -13.85 13.53 0.54
C LYS A 112 -14.72 12.46 1.19
N THR A 113 -16.04 12.54 1.00
CA THR A 113 -16.99 11.60 1.58
C THR A 113 -16.78 10.18 1.07
N GLY A 114 -16.59 10.01 -0.26
CA GLY A 114 -16.35 8.72 -0.87
C GLY A 114 -15.04 8.08 -0.38
N TYR A 115 -13.94 8.83 -0.41
CA TYR A 115 -12.65 8.32 0.10
C TYR A 115 -12.72 7.94 1.58
N ARG A 116 -13.35 8.79 2.42
CA ARG A 116 -13.50 8.53 3.85
C ARG A 116 -14.34 7.28 4.12
N SER A 117 -15.44 7.10 3.39
CA SER A 117 -16.31 5.91 3.52
C SER A 117 -15.54 4.64 3.15
N ILE A 118 -14.83 4.64 2.02
CA ILE A 118 -14.05 3.48 1.57
C ILE A 118 -12.91 3.17 2.56
N ALA A 119 -12.24 4.20 3.10
CA ALA A 119 -11.20 3.99 4.11
C ALA A 119 -11.76 3.35 5.38
N ALA A 120 -12.97 3.76 5.82
CA ALA A 120 -13.64 3.17 6.98
C ALA A 120 -13.90 1.66 6.77
N ASP A 121 -14.43 1.29 5.60
CA ASP A 121 -14.67 -0.12 5.26
C ASP A 121 -13.37 -0.90 5.20
N ILE A 122 -12.32 -0.37 4.59
CA ILE A 122 -11.01 -1.01 4.48
C ILE A 122 -10.39 -1.25 5.88
N PHE A 123 -10.41 -0.26 6.75
CA PHE A 123 -9.81 -0.38 8.09
C PHE A 123 -10.57 -1.39 8.95
N ARG A 124 -11.91 -1.38 8.89
CA ARG A 124 -12.76 -2.39 9.55
C ARG A 124 -12.43 -3.78 9.05
N THR A 125 -12.47 -4.00 7.74
CA THR A 125 -12.18 -5.29 7.10
C THR A 125 -10.76 -5.79 7.42
N ALA A 126 -9.76 -4.91 7.40
CA ALA A 126 -8.39 -5.27 7.79
C ALA A 126 -8.32 -5.71 9.27
N GLY A 127 -9.09 -5.07 10.14
CA GLY A 127 -9.26 -5.48 11.53
C GLY A 127 -9.83 -6.90 11.64
N GLU A 128 -10.94 -7.17 10.96
CA GLU A 128 -11.60 -8.49 10.93
C GLU A 128 -10.65 -9.60 10.41
N ILE A 129 -9.90 -9.33 9.35
CA ILE A 129 -8.91 -10.26 8.80
C ILE A 129 -7.76 -10.51 9.79
N LYS A 130 -7.30 -9.48 10.51
CA LYS A 130 -6.28 -9.66 11.55
C LYS A 130 -6.80 -10.54 12.70
N GLU A 131 -8.06 -10.39 13.09
CA GLU A 131 -8.67 -11.28 14.10
C GLU A 131 -8.74 -12.72 13.59
N ALA A 132 -9.07 -12.93 12.32
CA ALA A 132 -9.02 -14.26 11.72
C ALA A 132 -7.62 -14.87 11.79
N VAL A 133 -6.57 -14.09 11.51
CA VAL A 133 -5.17 -14.55 11.65
C VAL A 133 -4.84 -14.86 13.12
N ARG A 134 -5.25 -14.01 14.08
CA ARG A 134 -5.01 -14.21 15.52
C ARG A 134 -5.70 -15.43 16.09
N ALA A 135 -6.78 -15.90 15.47
CA ALA A 135 -7.47 -17.11 15.89
C ALA A 135 -6.64 -18.39 15.69
N HIS A 136 -5.54 -18.32 14.94
CA HIS A 136 -4.63 -19.44 14.69
C HIS A 136 -3.34 -19.28 15.49
N PRO A 137 -3.08 -20.14 16.51
CA PRO A 137 -1.87 -20.07 17.32
C PRO A 137 -0.58 -20.33 16.52
N GLU A 138 -0.69 -20.94 15.35
CA GLU A 138 0.43 -21.17 14.43
C GLU A 138 0.88 -19.90 13.70
N LEU A 139 0.01 -18.87 13.64
CA LEU A 139 0.27 -17.65 12.88
C LEU A 139 0.60 -16.48 13.79
N THR A 140 1.48 -15.62 13.32
CA THR A 140 1.88 -14.38 14.02
C THR A 140 1.79 -13.21 13.07
N LEU A 141 1.05 -12.16 13.45
CA LEU A 141 0.99 -10.91 12.69
C LEU A 141 2.33 -10.18 12.70
N ILE A 142 2.66 -9.54 11.59
CA ILE A 142 3.84 -8.68 11.45
C ILE A 142 3.36 -7.22 11.33
N GLY A 143 3.72 -6.42 12.32
CA GLY A 143 3.29 -5.02 12.40
C GLY A 143 1.79 -4.85 12.64
N ASP A 144 1.32 -3.61 12.61
CA ASP A 144 -0.08 -3.26 12.83
C ASP A 144 -0.54 -2.14 11.89
N SER A 145 -0.48 -2.38 10.59
CA SER A 145 -0.98 -1.46 9.58
C SER A 145 -2.50 -1.46 9.52
N LEU A 146 -3.12 -0.31 9.26
CA LEU A 146 -4.59 -0.17 9.18
C LEU A 146 -5.21 -0.84 7.95
N PHE A 147 -4.44 -1.11 6.89
CA PHE A 147 -4.97 -1.60 5.63
C PHE A 147 -4.14 -2.72 4.97
N ASN A 148 -2.96 -2.99 5.51
CA ASN A 148 -2.09 -4.07 5.05
C ASN A 148 -1.98 -5.11 6.16
N VAL A 149 -2.25 -6.36 5.84
CA VAL A 149 -2.16 -7.48 6.78
C VAL A 149 -0.99 -8.35 6.37
N ALA A 150 -0.03 -8.52 7.26
CA ALA A 150 1.10 -9.38 7.07
C ALA A 150 1.22 -10.38 8.24
N PHE A 151 1.51 -11.63 7.94
CA PHE A 151 1.65 -12.69 8.94
C PHE A 151 2.64 -13.75 8.51
N ARG A 152 3.22 -14.42 9.50
CA ARG A 152 4.19 -15.48 9.35
C ARG A 152 3.86 -16.65 10.26
N SER A 153 4.62 -17.74 10.13
CA SER A 153 4.56 -18.88 11.03
C SER A 153 5.98 -19.35 11.37
N ASP A 154 6.14 -19.78 12.63
CA ASP A 154 7.32 -20.50 13.09
C ASP A 154 7.02 -22.01 13.29
N VAL A 155 5.78 -22.43 13.02
CA VAL A 155 5.27 -23.79 13.29
C VAL A 155 5.08 -24.57 12.01
N VAL A 156 4.52 -23.93 10.97
CA VAL A 156 4.28 -24.51 9.66
C VAL A 156 5.00 -23.70 8.58
N ASP A 157 5.28 -24.30 7.43
CA ASP A 157 5.79 -23.53 6.30
C ASP A 157 4.68 -22.61 5.77
N ILE A 158 4.91 -21.31 5.86
CA ILE A 158 3.94 -20.28 5.47
C ILE A 158 3.59 -20.33 3.97
N PHE A 159 4.47 -20.85 3.14
CA PHE A 159 4.18 -21.01 1.71
C PHE A 159 3.25 -22.18 1.43
N HIS A 160 3.19 -23.22 2.29
CA HIS A 160 2.11 -24.20 2.23
C HIS A 160 0.76 -23.61 2.63
N VAL A 161 0.73 -22.68 3.59
CA VAL A 161 -0.49 -21.90 3.87
C VAL A 161 -0.90 -21.10 2.62
N ASN A 162 0.06 -20.50 1.92
CA ASN A 162 -0.20 -19.79 0.67
C ASN A 162 -0.78 -20.70 -0.42
N ASP A 163 -0.25 -21.92 -0.57
CA ASP A 163 -0.76 -22.91 -1.52
C ASP A 163 -2.23 -23.26 -1.21
N GLY A 164 -2.53 -23.51 0.06
CA GLY A 164 -3.90 -23.81 0.50
C GLY A 164 -4.87 -22.65 0.24
N LEU A 165 -4.43 -21.40 0.46
CA LEU A 165 -5.20 -20.20 0.13
C LEU A 165 -5.36 -20.01 -1.39
N ALA A 166 -4.29 -20.25 -2.16
CA ALA A 166 -4.30 -20.10 -3.60
C ALA A 166 -5.24 -21.08 -4.30
N ASP A 167 -5.30 -22.32 -3.82
CA ASP A 167 -6.23 -23.37 -4.31
C ASP A 167 -7.71 -22.98 -4.06
N ARG A 168 -7.97 -22.07 -3.09
CA ARG A 168 -9.29 -21.49 -2.77
C ARG A 168 -9.54 -20.12 -3.42
N GLY A 169 -8.62 -19.67 -4.29
CA GLY A 169 -8.78 -18.45 -5.07
C GLY A 169 -8.17 -17.18 -4.48
N TRP A 170 -7.59 -17.26 -3.28
CA TRP A 170 -6.89 -16.11 -2.69
C TRP A 170 -5.55 -15.86 -3.37
N ARG A 171 -5.17 -14.59 -3.45
CA ARG A 171 -3.88 -14.17 -4.03
C ARG A 171 -3.12 -13.34 -3.00
N MET A 172 -2.19 -14.01 -2.34
CA MET A 172 -1.31 -13.39 -1.35
C MET A 172 0.04 -13.06 -1.99
N ASN A 173 0.75 -12.11 -1.42
CA ASN A 173 2.14 -11.82 -1.78
C ASN A 173 3.07 -12.50 -0.78
N GLY A 174 4.07 -13.24 -1.26
CA GLY A 174 5.08 -13.86 -0.43
C GLY A 174 6.21 -12.89 -0.07
N LEU A 175 6.60 -12.87 1.20
CA LEU A 175 7.79 -12.19 1.71
C LEU A 175 8.90 -13.20 1.97
N GLN A 176 10.16 -12.76 1.84
CA GLN A 176 11.32 -13.62 1.92
C GLN A 176 12.05 -13.54 3.27
N LEU A 177 12.19 -12.38 3.86
CA LEU A 177 12.96 -12.13 5.07
C LEU A 177 12.19 -11.26 6.07
N PRO A 178 11.52 -11.87 7.05
CA PRO A 178 11.29 -13.31 7.22
C PRO A 178 10.31 -13.87 6.19
N PRO A 179 10.29 -15.20 5.98
CA PRO A 179 9.22 -15.83 5.21
C PRO A 179 7.85 -15.50 5.79
N ALA A 180 6.98 -14.93 4.97
CA ALA A 180 5.67 -14.46 5.41
C ALA A 180 4.72 -14.26 4.23
N LEU A 181 3.45 -14.02 4.51
CA LEU A 181 2.44 -13.62 3.55
C LEU A 181 1.92 -12.23 3.90
N HIS A 182 1.59 -11.46 2.87
CA HIS A 182 0.85 -10.22 3.08
C HIS A 182 -0.11 -9.92 1.94
N PHE A 183 -1.08 -9.08 2.23
CA PHE A 183 -1.90 -8.43 1.21
C PHE A 183 -2.44 -7.10 1.70
N CYS A 184 -2.74 -6.22 0.75
CA CYS A 184 -3.38 -4.95 1.03
C CYS A 184 -4.90 -5.13 0.90
N VAL A 185 -5.63 -4.80 1.95
CA VAL A 185 -7.09 -4.78 1.91
C VAL A 185 -7.56 -3.65 1.01
N THR A 186 -8.36 -3.98 0.01
CA THR A 186 -8.89 -3.05 -0.98
C THR A 186 -10.41 -3.13 -1.02
N ARG A 187 -11.07 -2.23 -1.77
CA ARG A 187 -12.53 -2.19 -1.86
C ARG A 187 -13.20 -3.53 -2.21
N PRO A 188 -12.69 -4.37 -3.13
CA PRO A 188 -13.24 -5.70 -3.35
C PRO A 188 -13.28 -6.59 -2.10
N ASN A 189 -12.34 -6.45 -1.18
CA ASN A 189 -12.28 -7.24 0.04
C ASN A 189 -13.32 -6.82 1.10
N THR A 190 -13.93 -5.63 0.95
CA THR A 190 -14.91 -5.11 1.91
C THR A 190 -16.34 -5.55 1.62
N GLN A 191 -16.55 -6.43 0.64
CA GLN A 191 -17.85 -6.99 0.31
C GLN A 191 -18.32 -7.94 1.41
N GLU A 192 -19.64 -8.03 1.60
CA GLU A 192 -20.26 -8.94 2.56
C GLU A 192 -19.84 -10.40 2.31
N GLY A 193 -19.52 -11.11 3.37
CA GLY A 193 -19.11 -12.53 3.33
C GLY A 193 -17.63 -12.76 3.00
N VAL A 194 -16.86 -11.75 2.59
CA VAL A 194 -15.44 -11.93 2.20
C VAL A 194 -14.56 -12.22 3.41
N THR A 195 -14.76 -11.55 4.53
CA THR A 195 -13.98 -11.79 5.76
C THR A 195 -14.26 -13.15 6.36
N GLU A 196 -15.51 -13.59 6.35
CA GLU A 196 -15.94 -14.91 6.79
C GLU A 196 -15.36 -16.02 5.90
N ALA A 197 -15.41 -15.82 4.58
CA ALA A 197 -14.80 -16.75 3.63
C ALA A 197 -13.28 -16.84 3.83
N PHE A 198 -12.62 -15.69 4.04
CA PHE A 198 -11.18 -15.69 4.33
C PHE A 198 -10.85 -16.44 5.63
N ALA A 199 -11.61 -16.21 6.70
CA ALA A 199 -11.38 -16.89 7.98
C ALA A 199 -11.54 -18.40 7.86
N HIS A 200 -12.59 -18.87 7.15
CA HIS A 200 -12.80 -20.28 6.86
C HIS A 200 -11.64 -20.86 6.04
N ASP A 201 -11.29 -20.22 4.93
CA ASP A 201 -10.27 -20.71 4.00
C ASP A 201 -8.87 -20.66 4.61
N LEU A 202 -8.61 -19.71 5.52
CA LEU A 202 -7.36 -19.65 6.28
C LEU A 202 -7.24 -20.85 7.23
N ALA A 203 -8.32 -21.24 7.90
CA ALA A 203 -8.32 -22.40 8.77
C ALA A 203 -8.00 -23.69 8.00
N GLU A 204 -8.62 -23.87 6.84
CA GLU A 204 -8.35 -24.99 5.94
C GLU A 204 -6.91 -24.97 5.39
N ALA A 205 -6.39 -23.80 5.06
CA ALA A 205 -5.02 -23.63 4.57
C ALA A 205 -3.97 -23.92 5.67
N VAL A 206 -4.25 -23.54 6.92
CA VAL A 206 -3.39 -23.88 8.06
C VAL A 206 -3.42 -25.38 8.33
N ALA A 207 -4.59 -26.02 8.25
CA ALA A 207 -4.73 -27.48 8.38
C ALA A 207 -3.95 -28.22 7.27
N TYR A 208 -4.06 -27.75 6.03
CA TYR A 208 -3.28 -28.27 4.89
C TYR A 208 -1.77 -28.14 5.13
N ALA A 209 -1.31 -27.02 5.66
CA ALA A 209 0.12 -26.76 5.90
C ALA A 209 0.72 -27.61 7.03
N LYS A 210 -0.10 -28.24 7.89
CA LYS A 210 0.36 -29.16 8.94
C LYS A 210 0.73 -30.55 8.40
N ASP A 211 0.07 -30.98 7.31
CA ASP A 211 0.32 -32.27 6.67
C ASP A 211 0.23 -32.10 5.14
N PRO A 212 1.18 -31.38 4.53
CA PRO A 212 1.14 -31.10 3.11
C PRO A 212 1.50 -32.34 2.27
N PRO A 213 0.91 -32.53 1.09
CA PRO A 213 1.15 -33.69 0.22
C PRO A 213 2.56 -33.72 -0.39
N SER A 214 3.31 -32.63 -0.28
CA SER A 214 4.69 -32.47 -0.73
C SER A 214 5.50 -31.72 0.31
N PRO A 215 6.76 -32.05 0.53
CA PRO A 215 7.62 -31.30 1.44
C PRO A 215 7.99 -29.91 0.89
N MET A 216 7.82 -29.69 -0.41
CA MET A 216 8.10 -28.39 -1.04
C MET A 216 6.80 -27.71 -1.46
N PRO A 217 6.55 -26.47 -1.04
CA PRO A 217 5.41 -25.67 -1.48
C PRO A 217 5.54 -25.34 -3.00
N LYS A 218 4.39 -25.12 -3.63
CA LYS A 218 4.31 -24.65 -5.04
C LYS A 218 4.60 -23.15 -5.13
N SER A 219 4.23 -22.41 -4.10
CA SER A 219 4.47 -20.96 -4.00
C SER A 219 5.77 -20.65 -3.27
N GLY A 220 6.20 -19.42 -3.35
CA GLY A 220 7.40 -18.91 -2.71
C GLY A 220 7.34 -17.40 -2.51
N ALA A 221 8.44 -16.79 -2.08
CA ALA A 221 8.57 -15.35 -1.97
C ALA A 221 8.63 -14.73 -3.37
N MET A 222 7.48 -14.41 -3.93
CA MET A 222 7.34 -13.66 -5.19
C MET A 222 6.47 -12.43 -4.98
N TYR A 223 6.91 -11.32 -5.56
CA TYR A 223 6.21 -10.03 -5.55
C TYR A 223 5.67 -9.72 -6.95
#